data_19c251407ecd9a640b5de9b464803e8d
#
_entry.id   19c251407ecd9a640b5de9b464803e8d
#
_cell.length_a   1.000
_cell.length_b   1.000
_cell.length_c   1.000
_cell.angle_alpha   90.00
_cell.angle_beta   90.00
_cell.angle_gamma   90.00
#
_symmetry.space_group_name_H-M   'P 1'
#
loop_
_entity.id
_entity.type
_entity.pdbx_description
1 polymer ?
#
loop_
_entity_poly.entity_id
_entity_poly.type
_entity_poly.pdbx_seq_one_letter_code
_entity_poly.pdbx_strand_id
1 'polypeptide(L)'
;MSKAELKRLGDYIREVNVRNRDLKVTNLLGLSVSKEFMPSIANTIGTDMSAYKIVERNQLVYIADTSRRGDKIAIGLLDKYDNAIVSQAYTVFEVVDHEQLLPEYLMMWFRRPEFDRYARFHSHGSAREIFDWDELCDVQLPIPSTTRQREIVAEYETLTNRIRLNNQMIQHLEATAQALYRKTFVDNIDKENLPLFDIAEITYGFPFNSELFCDDNTLSPIIRIRDILSNKTETFTSEQVDKKYEINDGDILIGMDGAFHMTIWSGGLALQNQRIVKIVPKKGKYVSAYQIFYSIYDTIKQLESSIEGTTVAHLSDKDMKKLSIIAAPAKIQEESYSLFKTINKSVITCKKEIIKLTELQSLLLAKMGQKKATER
;
A
#
# COMPACT_ATOMS: atom_id res chain seq x y z
N MET A 1 10.72 36.76 6.40
CA MET A 1 10.93 35.76 5.35
C MET A 1 9.94 36.05 4.22
N SER A 2 10.40 36.34 2.99
CA SER A 2 9.55 36.70 1.86
C SER A 2 8.60 35.57 1.48
N LYS A 3 7.38 35.90 1.03
CA LYS A 3 6.46 34.96 0.38
C LYS A 3 7.24 34.23 -0.71
N ALA A 4 7.22 32.89 -0.72
CA ALA A 4 7.73 32.16 -1.87
C ALA A 4 6.89 32.57 -3.11
N GLU A 5 7.52 33.24 -4.05
CA GLU A 5 6.92 33.64 -5.31
C GLU A 5 6.66 32.37 -6.13
N LEU A 6 5.43 32.24 -6.65
CA LEU A 6 5.10 31.14 -7.55
C LEU A 6 5.73 31.42 -8.91
N LYS A 7 6.34 30.41 -9.50
CA LYS A 7 7.01 30.49 -10.80
C LYS A 7 6.38 29.50 -11.77
N ARG A 8 6.35 29.86 -13.04
CA ARG A 8 5.83 29.02 -14.12
C ARG A 8 6.80 27.87 -14.39
N LEU A 9 6.33 26.64 -14.36
CA LEU A 9 7.16 25.44 -14.52
C LEU A 9 7.88 25.42 -15.89
N GLY A 10 7.20 25.84 -16.97
CA GLY A 10 7.75 25.85 -18.33
C GLY A 10 9.02 26.66 -18.51
N ASP A 11 9.32 27.58 -17.57
CA ASP A 11 10.58 28.36 -17.60
C ASP A 11 11.79 27.53 -17.09
N TYR A 12 11.55 26.35 -16.52
CA TYR A 12 12.55 25.49 -15.87
C TYR A 12 12.69 24.11 -16.49
N ILE A 13 11.79 23.71 -17.38
CA ILE A 13 11.77 22.38 -18.00
C ILE A 13 11.81 22.47 -19.53
N ARG A 14 12.25 21.38 -20.15
CA ARG A 14 12.15 21.20 -21.61
C ARG A 14 11.79 19.77 -21.97
N GLU A 15 11.06 19.58 -23.08
CA GLU A 15 10.79 18.26 -23.64
C GLU A 15 12.06 17.62 -24.21
N VAL A 16 12.19 16.30 -24.02
CA VAL A 16 13.24 15.46 -24.58
C VAL A 16 12.62 14.42 -25.49
N ASN A 17 13.11 14.26 -26.73
CA ASN A 17 12.56 13.32 -27.69
C ASN A 17 13.68 12.52 -28.40
N VAL A 18 14.40 11.73 -27.61
CA VAL A 18 15.45 10.84 -28.13
C VAL A 18 14.83 9.45 -28.34
N ARG A 19 15.00 8.90 -29.57
CA ARG A 19 14.48 7.59 -29.97
C ARG A 19 15.56 6.53 -29.89
N ASN A 20 15.15 5.31 -29.49
CA ASN A 20 16.04 4.13 -29.38
C ASN A 20 16.39 3.51 -30.75
N ARG A 21 16.80 4.33 -31.71
CA ARG A 21 16.98 3.92 -33.13
C ARG A 21 18.00 2.81 -33.30
N ASP A 22 19.04 2.78 -32.49
CA ASP A 22 20.12 1.79 -32.52
C ASP A 22 19.83 0.57 -31.62
N LEU A 23 18.67 0.51 -30.94
CA LEU A 23 18.21 -0.59 -30.09
C LEU A 23 19.17 -0.95 -28.95
N LYS A 24 20.04 -0.01 -28.52
CA LYS A 24 21.03 -0.28 -27.47
C LYS A 24 20.42 -0.31 -26.08
N VAL A 25 19.36 0.46 -25.83
CA VAL A 25 18.67 0.46 -24.54
C VAL A 25 17.54 -0.55 -24.59
N THR A 26 17.59 -1.54 -23.70
CA THR A 26 16.65 -2.68 -23.67
C THR A 26 15.74 -2.69 -22.45
N ASN A 27 16.04 -1.89 -21.42
CA ASN A 27 15.25 -1.82 -20.19
C ASN A 27 13.93 -1.09 -20.44
N LEU A 28 12.86 -1.84 -20.72
CA LEU A 28 11.54 -1.28 -20.99
C LEU A 28 10.76 -1.07 -19.69
N LEU A 29 10.41 0.18 -19.43
CA LEU A 29 9.63 0.58 -18.27
C LEU A 29 8.26 1.13 -18.65
N GLY A 30 7.30 0.86 -17.77
CA GLY A 30 6.00 1.52 -17.70
C GLY A 30 5.97 2.54 -16.56
N LEU A 31 4.87 3.26 -16.46
CA LEU A 31 4.66 4.28 -15.44
C LEU A 31 3.32 4.04 -14.74
N SER A 32 3.34 4.00 -13.41
CA SER A 32 2.15 3.76 -12.59
C SER A 32 1.47 5.07 -12.15
N VAL A 33 0.21 4.98 -11.75
CA VAL A 33 -0.52 6.10 -11.10
C VAL A 33 -0.01 6.39 -9.68
N SER A 34 0.78 5.48 -9.09
CA SER A 34 1.53 5.75 -7.86
C SER A 34 2.79 6.59 -8.11
N LYS A 35 3.00 7.03 -9.37
CA LYS A 35 4.08 7.94 -9.79
C LYS A 35 5.47 7.31 -9.66
N GLU A 36 5.55 6.03 -10.04
CA GLU A 36 6.78 5.26 -10.05
C GLU A 36 6.96 4.50 -11.36
N PHE A 37 8.20 4.35 -11.78
CA PHE A 37 8.55 3.44 -12.86
C PHE A 37 8.40 1.98 -12.40
N MET A 38 7.91 1.14 -13.30
CA MET A 38 7.74 -0.30 -13.09
C MET A 38 8.12 -1.06 -14.37
N PRO A 39 8.51 -2.33 -14.28
CA PRO A 39 8.67 -3.14 -15.48
C PRO A 39 7.39 -3.10 -16.33
N SER A 40 7.56 -2.93 -17.64
CA SER A 40 6.39 -2.87 -18.52
C SER A 40 5.67 -4.21 -18.56
N ILE A 41 4.35 -4.18 -18.43
CA ILE A 41 3.46 -5.33 -18.58
C ILE A 41 2.90 -5.47 -20.02
N ALA A 42 3.30 -4.56 -20.94
CA ALA A 42 2.82 -4.57 -22.30
C ALA A 42 3.35 -5.80 -23.05
N ASN A 43 2.50 -6.40 -23.88
CA ASN A 43 2.96 -7.40 -24.84
C ASN A 43 3.78 -6.71 -25.93
N THR A 44 5.06 -7.01 -25.99
CA THR A 44 6.03 -6.38 -26.92
C THR A 44 6.38 -7.27 -28.12
N ILE A 45 5.74 -8.45 -28.26
CA ILE A 45 5.99 -9.36 -29.37
C ILE A 45 5.62 -8.65 -30.69
N GLY A 46 6.59 -8.51 -31.59
CA GLY A 46 6.41 -7.84 -32.88
C GLY A 46 6.35 -6.31 -32.81
N THR A 47 6.64 -5.70 -31.67
CA THR A 47 6.68 -4.24 -31.52
C THR A 47 8.05 -3.70 -31.91
N ASP A 48 8.07 -2.67 -32.76
CA ASP A 48 9.31 -1.96 -33.11
C ASP A 48 9.76 -1.05 -31.96
N MET A 49 10.81 -1.49 -31.26
CA MET A 49 11.39 -0.76 -30.13
C MET A 49 12.26 0.44 -30.57
N SER A 50 12.56 0.59 -31.86
CA SER A 50 13.30 1.76 -32.38
C SER A 50 12.47 3.04 -32.29
N ALA A 51 11.14 2.93 -32.24
CA ALA A 51 10.22 4.05 -32.12
C ALA A 51 10.07 4.52 -30.64
N TYR A 52 10.50 3.71 -29.67
CA TYR A 52 10.40 4.04 -28.25
C TYR A 52 11.34 5.19 -27.89
N LYS A 53 10.95 5.95 -26.84
CA LYS A 53 11.78 7.06 -26.34
C LYS A 53 12.76 6.56 -25.31
N ILE A 54 14.01 7.03 -25.38
CA ILE A 54 15.00 6.85 -24.32
C ILE A 54 14.71 7.89 -23.24
N VAL A 55 14.78 7.43 -22.00
CA VAL A 55 14.77 8.27 -20.79
C VAL A 55 16.07 8.02 -20.03
N GLU A 56 16.73 9.08 -19.60
CA GLU A 56 17.99 9.05 -18.88
C GLU A 56 17.77 9.39 -17.40
N ARG A 57 18.75 9.08 -16.57
CA ARG A 57 18.73 9.42 -15.13
C ARG A 57 18.44 10.92 -14.94
N ASN A 58 17.62 11.24 -13.95
CA ASN A 58 17.11 12.58 -13.61
C ASN A 58 16.13 13.18 -14.63
N GLN A 59 15.76 12.46 -15.68
CA GLN A 59 14.65 12.86 -16.52
C GLN A 59 13.32 12.38 -15.96
N LEU A 60 12.27 13.12 -16.26
CA LEU A 60 10.90 12.82 -15.87
C LEU A 60 10.11 12.35 -17.10
N VAL A 61 9.12 11.51 -16.82
CA VAL A 61 8.20 11.01 -17.85
C VAL A 61 6.78 11.15 -17.34
N TYR A 62 5.84 11.58 -18.19
CA TYR A 62 4.43 11.52 -17.86
C TYR A 62 3.58 10.97 -19.00
N ILE A 63 2.41 10.50 -18.65
CA ILE A 63 1.39 10.02 -19.58
C ILE A 63 0.24 11.02 -19.54
N ALA A 64 -0.02 11.65 -20.66
CA ALA A 64 -0.97 12.77 -20.75
C ALA A 64 -2.44 12.36 -20.50
N ASP A 65 -2.81 11.09 -20.71
CA ASP A 65 -4.16 10.56 -20.50
C ASP A 65 -4.48 10.45 -18.99
N THR A 66 -5.47 11.20 -18.51
CA THR A 66 -5.94 11.19 -17.11
C THR A 66 -7.21 10.38 -16.89
N SER A 67 -8.13 10.34 -17.85
CA SER A 67 -9.49 9.77 -17.67
C SER A 67 -9.52 8.28 -17.41
N ARG A 68 -8.55 7.51 -17.92
CA ARG A 68 -8.49 6.04 -17.78
C ARG A 68 -7.73 5.58 -16.54
N ARG A 69 -7.30 6.52 -15.67
CA ARG A 69 -6.38 6.25 -14.57
C ARG A 69 -6.95 6.64 -13.21
N GLY A 70 -8.28 6.71 -13.08
CA GLY A 70 -8.94 7.07 -11.83
C GLY A 70 -8.67 8.51 -11.43
N ASP A 71 -8.73 9.44 -12.40
CA ASP A 71 -8.51 10.88 -12.22
C ASP A 71 -7.11 11.23 -11.67
N LYS A 72 -6.11 10.37 -11.97
CA LYS A 72 -4.71 10.57 -11.60
C LYS A 72 -3.83 10.66 -12.83
N ILE A 73 -2.78 11.47 -12.73
CA ILE A 73 -1.74 11.52 -13.74
C ILE A 73 -0.59 10.56 -13.40
N ALA A 74 -0.19 9.72 -14.35
CA ALA A 74 1.01 8.92 -14.20
C ALA A 74 2.22 9.78 -14.61
N ILE A 75 3.09 10.07 -13.66
CA ILE A 75 4.32 10.84 -13.81
C ILE A 75 5.40 10.27 -12.91
N GLY A 76 6.67 10.23 -13.35
CA GLY A 76 7.76 9.66 -12.57
C GLY A 76 9.11 10.24 -12.94
N LEU A 77 10.04 10.18 -12.01
CA LEU A 77 11.45 10.54 -12.15
C LEU A 77 12.28 9.27 -12.27
N LEU A 78 13.15 9.17 -13.29
CA LEU A 78 14.07 8.05 -13.42
C LEU A 78 15.29 8.24 -12.51
N ASP A 79 15.26 7.59 -11.35
CA ASP A 79 16.29 7.66 -10.31
C ASP A 79 17.05 6.33 -10.10
N LYS A 80 16.43 5.20 -10.44
CA LYS A 80 16.95 3.84 -10.17
C LYS A 80 17.85 3.25 -11.25
N TYR A 81 17.79 3.80 -12.47
CA TYR A 81 18.52 3.30 -13.63
C TYR A 81 19.25 4.44 -14.31
N ASP A 82 20.35 4.15 -15.02
CA ASP A 82 21.05 5.16 -15.81
C ASP A 82 20.25 5.56 -17.04
N ASN A 83 19.59 4.59 -17.68
CA ASN A 83 18.65 4.81 -18.76
C ASN A 83 17.60 3.71 -18.83
N ALA A 84 16.53 3.98 -19.56
CA ALA A 84 15.48 3.05 -19.90
C ALA A 84 14.79 3.48 -21.20
N ILE A 85 13.92 2.64 -21.75
CA ILE A 85 13.00 3.01 -22.82
C ILE A 85 11.56 3.02 -22.31
N VAL A 86 10.78 3.95 -22.84
CA VAL A 86 9.35 4.10 -22.57
C VAL A 86 8.57 4.20 -23.86
N SER A 87 7.26 3.98 -23.79
CA SER A 87 6.38 4.09 -24.96
C SER A 87 6.56 5.43 -25.67
N GLN A 88 6.52 5.41 -27.00
CA GLN A 88 6.56 6.62 -27.82
C GLN A 88 5.43 7.62 -27.51
N ALA A 89 4.34 7.15 -26.91
CA ALA A 89 3.20 7.97 -26.52
C ALA A 89 3.42 8.76 -25.21
N TYR A 90 4.50 8.47 -24.47
CA TYR A 90 4.82 9.18 -23.24
C TYR A 90 5.63 10.43 -23.55
N THR A 91 5.48 11.45 -22.74
CA THR A 91 6.30 12.67 -22.83
C THR A 91 7.46 12.55 -21.85
N VAL A 92 8.68 12.65 -22.39
CA VAL A 92 9.93 12.72 -21.60
C VAL A 92 10.35 14.18 -21.51
N PHE A 93 10.75 14.63 -20.34
CA PHE A 93 11.22 15.99 -20.13
C PHE A 93 12.28 16.04 -19.02
N GLU A 94 13.01 17.12 -18.98
CA GLU A 94 14.06 17.33 -17.99
C GLU A 94 14.03 18.74 -17.43
N VAL A 95 14.63 18.91 -16.27
CA VAL A 95 14.94 20.23 -15.71
C VAL A 95 16.16 20.80 -16.43
N VAL A 96 16.05 22.06 -16.89
CA VAL A 96 17.11 22.71 -17.68
C VAL A 96 18.33 23.06 -16.84
N ASP A 97 18.10 23.51 -15.59
CA ASP A 97 19.16 23.96 -14.69
C ASP A 97 18.94 23.46 -13.28
N HIS A 98 19.72 22.47 -12.88
CA HIS A 98 19.67 21.85 -11.55
C HIS A 98 20.14 22.79 -10.42
N GLU A 99 20.80 23.90 -10.74
CA GLU A 99 21.15 24.92 -9.75
C GLU A 99 19.96 25.85 -9.41
N GLN A 100 18.87 25.76 -10.17
CA GLN A 100 17.64 26.49 -9.91
C GLN A 100 16.51 25.58 -9.42
N LEU A 101 16.33 24.40 -10.04
CA LEU A 101 15.28 23.45 -9.69
C LEU A 101 15.85 22.03 -9.68
N LEU A 102 15.68 21.31 -8.56
CA LEU A 102 16.04 19.90 -8.46
C LEU A 102 14.95 19.01 -9.03
N PRO A 103 15.27 17.99 -9.86
CA PRO A 103 14.29 17.02 -10.36
C PRO A 103 13.53 16.31 -9.24
N GLU A 104 14.20 15.96 -8.12
CA GLU A 104 13.60 15.30 -6.98
C GLU A 104 12.58 16.22 -6.27
N TYR A 105 12.90 17.52 -6.13
CA TYR A 105 11.98 18.49 -5.56
C TYR A 105 10.74 18.68 -6.46
N LEU A 106 10.96 18.73 -7.78
CA LEU A 106 9.87 18.78 -8.75
C LEU A 106 9.01 17.51 -8.69
N MET A 107 9.62 16.33 -8.56
CA MET A 107 8.88 15.09 -8.41
C MET A 107 8.03 15.05 -7.13
N MET A 108 8.51 15.64 -6.03
CA MET A 108 7.72 15.79 -4.80
C MET A 108 6.49 16.68 -5.04
N TRP A 109 6.61 17.77 -5.80
CA TRP A 109 5.47 18.60 -6.19
C TRP A 109 4.40 17.80 -6.91
N PHE A 110 4.81 16.95 -7.85
CA PHE A 110 3.90 16.09 -8.61
C PHE A 110 3.26 14.99 -7.76
N ARG A 111 3.90 14.54 -6.68
CA ARG A 111 3.34 13.54 -5.74
C ARG A 111 2.17 14.05 -4.90
N ARG A 112 1.93 15.34 -4.89
CA ARG A 112 0.83 15.93 -4.13
C ARG A 112 -0.53 15.57 -4.73
N PRO A 113 -1.54 15.21 -3.91
CA PRO A 113 -2.90 14.97 -4.41
C PRO A 113 -3.51 16.19 -5.10
N GLU A 114 -3.09 17.42 -4.71
CA GLU A 114 -3.50 18.66 -5.36
C GLU A 114 -3.06 18.71 -6.82
N PHE A 115 -1.91 18.13 -7.15
CA PHE A 115 -1.45 18.07 -8.52
C PHE A 115 -2.31 17.12 -9.38
N ASP A 116 -2.75 15.99 -8.84
CA ASP A 116 -3.68 15.11 -9.55
C ASP A 116 -5.00 15.85 -9.86
N ARG A 117 -5.56 16.59 -8.89
CA ARG A 117 -6.76 17.41 -9.10
C ARG A 117 -6.53 18.54 -10.11
N TYR A 118 -5.37 19.20 -10.06
CA TYR A 118 -4.99 20.20 -11.05
C TYR A 118 -4.91 19.61 -12.45
N ALA A 119 -4.16 18.52 -12.62
CA ALA A 119 -4.02 17.85 -13.91
C ALA A 119 -5.36 17.36 -14.45
N ARG A 120 -6.24 16.83 -13.59
CA ARG A 120 -7.59 16.42 -13.97
C ARG A 120 -8.46 17.59 -14.42
N PHE A 121 -8.43 18.71 -13.71
CA PHE A 121 -9.20 19.92 -14.02
C PHE A 121 -8.76 20.56 -15.34
N HIS A 122 -7.46 20.56 -15.63
CA HIS A 122 -6.85 21.10 -16.85
C HIS A 122 -6.74 20.08 -17.99
N SER A 123 -7.35 18.91 -17.86
CA SER A 123 -7.39 17.92 -18.93
C SER A 123 -8.57 18.18 -19.86
N HIS A 124 -8.35 18.14 -21.16
CA HIS A 124 -9.34 18.43 -22.18
C HIS A 124 -9.53 17.27 -23.18
N GLY A 125 -10.72 17.15 -23.73
CA GLY A 125 -11.07 16.17 -24.77
C GLY A 125 -12.33 15.40 -24.48
N SER A 126 -13.10 15.03 -25.52
CA SER A 126 -14.39 14.37 -25.41
C SER A 126 -14.31 12.84 -25.25
N ALA A 127 -13.25 12.20 -25.78
CA ALA A 127 -13.05 10.77 -25.76
C ALA A 127 -11.88 10.32 -24.85
N ARG A 128 -10.89 11.17 -24.73
CA ARG A 128 -9.74 11.03 -23.82
C ARG A 128 -9.43 12.41 -23.27
N GLU A 129 -9.43 12.54 -21.97
CA GLU A 129 -9.05 13.77 -21.33
C GLU A 129 -7.53 13.80 -21.19
N ILE A 130 -6.92 14.75 -21.84
CA ILE A 130 -5.47 14.89 -22.01
C ILE A 130 -5.01 16.13 -21.27
N PHE A 131 -4.06 15.94 -20.38
CA PHE A 131 -3.26 16.99 -19.77
C PHE A 131 -2.02 17.19 -20.65
N ASP A 132 -2.06 18.18 -21.50
CA ASP A 132 -1.02 18.39 -22.52
C ASP A 132 0.25 19.06 -21.95
N TRP A 133 1.25 19.25 -22.83
CA TRP A 133 2.54 19.83 -22.46
C TRP A 133 2.43 21.29 -22.05
N ASP A 134 1.58 22.06 -22.72
CA ASP A 134 1.42 23.49 -22.45
C ASP A 134 0.77 23.68 -21.07
N GLU A 135 -0.24 22.88 -20.74
CA GLU A 135 -0.87 22.86 -19.41
C GLU A 135 0.14 22.46 -18.31
N LEU A 136 1.05 21.50 -18.60
CA LEU A 136 2.14 21.17 -17.67
C LEU A 136 3.09 22.35 -17.50
N CYS A 137 3.44 23.06 -18.57
CA CYS A 137 4.28 24.24 -18.51
C CYS A 137 3.66 25.40 -17.71
N ASP A 138 2.34 25.51 -17.71
CA ASP A 138 1.62 26.58 -17.02
C ASP A 138 1.44 26.33 -15.51
N VAL A 139 1.84 25.15 -15.02
CA VAL A 139 1.84 24.84 -13.58
C VAL A 139 2.64 25.90 -12.82
N GLN A 140 2.03 26.44 -11.77
CA GLN A 140 2.65 27.40 -10.86
C GLN A 140 3.11 26.70 -9.58
N LEU A 141 4.39 26.80 -9.24
CA LEU A 141 4.97 26.19 -8.06
C LEU A 141 5.98 27.11 -7.35
N PRO A 142 6.14 26.96 -6.02
CA PRO A 142 7.21 27.66 -5.31
C PRO A 142 8.57 27.01 -5.63
N ILE A 143 9.54 27.80 -6.01
CA ILE A 143 10.93 27.38 -6.24
C ILE A 143 11.83 28.11 -5.23
N PRO A 144 12.05 27.57 -4.04
CA PRO A 144 12.98 28.15 -3.07
C PRO A 144 14.44 27.95 -3.52
N SER A 145 15.40 28.49 -2.75
CA SER A 145 16.82 28.24 -3.03
C SER A 145 17.14 26.75 -3.08
N THR A 146 18.10 26.34 -3.90
CA THR A 146 18.51 24.93 -4.05
C THR A 146 18.93 24.31 -2.73
N THR A 147 19.58 25.09 -1.86
CA THR A 147 19.86 24.63 -0.49
C THR A 147 18.59 24.21 0.23
N ARG A 148 17.53 25.02 0.16
CA ARG A 148 16.25 24.67 0.80
C ARG A 148 15.54 23.52 0.11
N GLN A 149 15.65 23.41 -1.21
CA GLN A 149 15.14 22.24 -1.95
C GLN A 149 15.84 20.97 -1.50
N ARG A 150 17.19 20.96 -1.39
CA ARG A 150 17.97 19.79 -0.90
C ARG A 150 17.56 19.37 0.52
N GLU A 151 17.33 20.33 1.42
CA GLU A 151 16.84 20.01 2.77
C GLU A 151 15.47 19.32 2.74
N ILE A 152 14.50 19.84 1.96
CA ILE A 152 13.16 19.28 1.83
C ILE A 152 13.20 17.88 1.20
N VAL A 153 14.01 17.69 0.16
CA VAL A 153 14.22 16.39 -0.48
C VAL A 153 14.81 15.39 0.51
N ALA A 154 15.86 15.77 1.25
CA ALA A 154 16.50 14.90 2.25
C ALA A 154 15.55 14.50 3.37
N GLU A 155 14.69 15.42 3.85
CA GLU A 155 13.64 15.10 4.83
C GLU A 155 12.67 14.05 4.26
N TYR A 156 12.19 14.23 3.03
CA TYR A 156 11.26 13.30 2.38
C TYR A 156 11.87 11.93 2.11
N GLU A 157 13.11 11.90 1.60
CA GLU A 157 13.85 10.65 1.33
C GLU A 157 14.14 9.87 2.61
N THR A 158 14.41 10.55 3.71
CA THR A 158 14.59 9.91 5.03
C THR A 158 13.34 9.14 5.44
N LEU A 159 12.15 9.74 5.28
CA LEU A 159 10.87 9.08 5.54
C LEU A 159 10.64 7.91 4.57
N THR A 160 10.88 8.13 3.29
CA THR A 160 10.73 7.10 2.24
C THR A 160 11.63 5.89 2.49
N ASN A 161 12.90 6.12 2.83
CA ASN A 161 13.84 5.07 3.15
C ASN A 161 13.43 4.30 4.40
N ARG A 162 12.93 4.97 5.43
CA ARG A 162 12.45 4.31 6.65
C ARG A 162 11.23 3.44 6.38
N ILE A 163 10.27 3.90 5.56
CA ILE A 163 9.13 3.10 5.12
C ILE A 163 9.59 1.86 4.37
N ARG A 164 10.54 2.01 3.43
CA ARG A 164 11.11 0.90 2.66
C ARG A 164 11.79 -0.14 3.56
N LEU A 165 12.59 0.29 4.52
CA LEU A 165 13.26 -0.59 5.47
C LEU A 165 12.27 -1.34 6.36
N ASN A 166 11.22 -0.68 6.84
CA ASN A 166 10.15 -1.33 7.59
C ASN A 166 9.41 -2.38 6.76
N ASN A 167 9.10 -2.10 5.49
CA ASN A 167 8.50 -3.10 4.60
C ASN A 167 9.40 -4.31 4.38
N GLN A 168 10.70 -4.12 4.18
CA GLN A 168 11.67 -5.21 4.07
C GLN A 168 11.75 -6.02 5.37
N MET A 169 11.76 -5.36 6.53
CA MET A 169 11.76 -6.01 7.84
C MET A 169 10.50 -6.88 8.03
N ILE A 170 9.32 -6.37 7.66
CA ILE A 170 8.07 -7.14 7.71
C ILE A 170 8.18 -8.39 6.85
N GLN A 171 8.64 -8.27 5.59
CA GLN A 171 8.80 -9.42 4.69
C GLN A 171 9.74 -10.48 5.28
N HIS A 172 10.88 -10.08 5.85
CA HIS A 172 11.82 -11.02 6.48
C HIS A 172 11.23 -11.67 7.74
N LEU A 173 10.52 -10.91 8.58
CA LEU A 173 9.88 -11.44 9.78
C LEU A 173 8.76 -12.42 9.44
N GLU A 174 7.93 -12.13 8.45
CA GLU A 174 6.85 -13.02 8.01
C GLU A 174 7.42 -14.30 7.36
N ALA A 175 8.47 -14.19 6.53
CA ALA A 175 9.17 -15.36 5.98
C ALA A 175 9.81 -16.21 7.10
N THR A 176 10.38 -15.58 8.11
CA THR A 176 10.94 -16.28 9.29
C THR A 176 9.84 -16.98 10.08
N ALA A 177 8.69 -16.34 10.28
CA ALA A 177 7.55 -16.96 10.95
C ALA A 177 7.04 -18.19 10.18
N GLN A 178 6.95 -18.11 8.86
CA GLN A 178 6.54 -19.24 8.03
C GLN A 178 7.55 -20.41 8.09
N ALA A 179 8.84 -20.11 8.01
CA ALA A 179 9.89 -21.13 8.12
C ALA A 179 9.89 -21.78 9.51
N LEU A 180 9.75 -20.98 10.57
CA LEU A 180 9.64 -21.46 11.93
C LEU A 180 8.41 -22.36 12.10
N TYR A 181 7.26 -21.96 11.57
CA TYR A 181 6.04 -22.77 11.59
C TYR A 181 6.26 -24.15 10.94
N ARG A 182 6.82 -24.18 9.73
CA ARG A 182 7.09 -25.44 9.02
C ARG A 182 8.02 -26.34 9.84
N LYS A 183 9.16 -25.80 10.28
CA LYS A 183 10.13 -26.56 11.07
C LYS A 183 9.56 -27.10 12.37
N THR A 184 8.75 -26.28 13.08
CA THR A 184 8.27 -26.63 14.42
C THR A 184 7.07 -27.56 14.40
N PHE A 185 6.14 -27.36 13.47
CA PHE A 185 4.84 -28.04 13.48
C PHE A 185 4.64 -29.00 12.31
N VAL A 186 5.09 -28.64 11.09
CA VAL A 186 4.84 -29.49 9.91
C VAL A 186 5.85 -30.63 9.83
N ASP A 187 7.13 -30.33 9.98
CA ASP A 187 8.25 -31.28 9.83
C ASP A 187 8.50 -32.09 11.10
N ASN A 188 7.83 -31.76 12.21
CA ASN A 188 7.96 -32.51 13.47
C ASN A 188 7.24 -33.86 13.39
N ILE A 189 7.87 -34.91 13.90
CA ILE A 189 7.33 -36.26 13.92
C ILE A 189 6.26 -36.41 15.02
N ASP A 190 6.50 -35.80 16.19
CA ASP A 190 5.63 -35.85 17.34
C ASP A 190 4.61 -34.68 17.34
N LYS A 191 3.70 -34.70 16.37
CA LYS A 191 2.66 -33.67 16.22
C LYS A 191 1.28 -34.20 16.51
N GLU A 192 0.45 -33.33 17.05
CA GLU A 192 -0.97 -33.58 17.37
C GLU A 192 -1.87 -32.55 16.67
N ASN A 193 -3.05 -32.98 16.25
CA ASN A 193 -4.08 -32.08 15.75
C ASN A 193 -5.04 -31.71 16.89
N LEU A 194 -5.13 -30.43 17.20
CA LEU A 194 -6.05 -29.91 18.21
C LEU A 194 -7.20 -29.17 17.54
N PRO A 195 -8.47 -29.42 17.91
CA PRO A 195 -9.61 -28.66 17.41
C PRO A 195 -9.43 -27.16 17.68
N LEU A 196 -9.72 -26.32 16.68
CA LEU A 196 -9.52 -24.86 16.80
C LEU A 196 -10.31 -24.28 17.98
N PHE A 197 -11.53 -24.74 18.22
CA PHE A 197 -12.38 -24.25 19.30
C PHE A 197 -11.88 -24.59 20.72
N ASP A 198 -10.98 -25.57 20.85
CA ASP A 198 -10.40 -25.94 22.17
C ASP A 198 -9.28 -24.97 22.57
N ILE A 199 -8.64 -24.30 21.57
CA ILE A 199 -7.44 -23.48 21.77
C ILE A 199 -7.63 -22.02 21.44
N ALA A 200 -8.72 -21.64 20.81
CA ALA A 200 -9.03 -20.26 20.44
C ALA A 200 -10.49 -19.88 20.79
N GLU A 201 -10.69 -18.59 21.03
CA GLU A 201 -12.01 -17.97 21.10
C GLU A 201 -12.38 -17.50 19.67
N ILE A 202 -13.58 -17.86 19.23
CA ILE A 202 -14.09 -17.53 17.92
C ILE A 202 -15.32 -16.65 18.07
N THR A 203 -15.30 -15.48 17.48
CA THR A 203 -16.40 -14.50 17.51
C THR A 203 -16.85 -14.19 16.09
N TYR A 204 -18.14 -14.34 15.82
CA TYR A 204 -18.78 -13.86 14.60
C TYR A 204 -19.19 -12.40 14.78
N GLY A 205 -19.08 -11.59 13.72
CA GLY A 205 -19.27 -10.15 13.80
C GLY A 205 -20.71 -9.71 14.09
N PHE A 206 -20.86 -8.45 14.46
CA PHE A 206 -22.13 -7.83 14.81
C PHE A 206 -22.80 -7.18 13.59
N PRO A 207 -24.13 -7.30 13.41
CA PRO A 207 -24.86 -6.68 12.32
C PRO A 207 -25.17 -5.21 12.62
N PHE A 208 -24.16 -4.34 12.45
CA PHE A 208 -24.33 -2.90 12.67
C PHE A 208 -25.39 -2.28 11.77
N ASN A 209 -26.08 -1.27 12.27
CA ASN A 209 -27.01 -0.46 11.49
C ASN A 209 -26.26 0.42 10.48
N SER A 210 -26.42 0.13 9.21
CA SER A 210 -25.74 0.87 8.13
C SER A 210 -26.15 2.34 8.02
N GLU A 211 -27.30 2.75 8.58
CA GLU A 211 -27.71 4.16 8.63
C GLU A 211 -26.86 4.99 9.58
N LEU A 212 -26.16 4.34 10.52
CA LEU A 212 -25.23 4.99 11.45
C LEU A 212 -23.77 5.02 10.93
N PHE A 213 -23.54 4.54 9.70
CA PHE A 213 -22.20 4.57 9.09
C PHE A 213 -21.89 5.97 8.58
N CYS A 214 -20.69 6.43 8.89
CA CYS A 214 -20.19 7.75 8.48
C CYS A 214 -18.68 7.69 8.19
N ASP A 215 -18.12 8.83 7.80
CA ASP A 215 -16.69 9.06 7.56
C ASP A 215 -16.01 9.84 8.70
N ASP A 216 -16.72 10.09 9.81
CA ASP A 216 -16.18 10.79 10.98
C ASP A 216 -15.21 9.89 11.77
N ASN A 217 -13.92 10.12 11.60
CA ASN A 217 -12.84 9.36 12.22
C ASN A 217 -12.67 9.60 13.74
N THR A 218 -13.48 10.45 14.35
CA THR A 218 -13.55 10.59 15.82
C THR A 218 -14.40 9.50 16.46
N LEU A 219 -15.18 8.76 15.67
CA LEU A 219 -16.03 7.66 16.09
C LEU A 219 -15.32 6.30 15.96
N SER A 220 -16.01 5.22 16.36
CA SER A 220 -15.45 3.87 16.34
C SER A 220 -15.30 3.32 14.91
N PRO A 221 -14.11 2.90 14.47
CA PRO A 221 -13.90 2.33 13.14
C PRO A 221 -14.55 0.93 13.04
N ILE A 222 -15.22 0.66 11.91
CA ILE A 222 -15.84 -0.65 11.60
C ILE A 222 -15.05 -1.32 10.49
N ILE A 223 -14.64 -2.57 10.71
CA ILE A 223 -13.97 -3.39 9.71
C ILE A 223 -15.00 -4.24 8.98
N ARG A 224 -14.99 -4.15 7.65
CA ARG A 224 -15.78 -4.97 6.72
C ARG A 224 -14.85 -5.90 5.94
N ILE A 225 -15.38 -6.90 5.24
CA ILE A 225 -14.57 -7.88 4.48
C ILE A 225 -13.51 -7.21 3.59
N ARG A 226 -13.89 -6.14 2.90
CA ARG A 226 -13.00 -5.39 2.00
C ARG A 226 -11.83 -4.70 2.71
N ASP A 227 -11.96 -4.47 4.01
CA ASP A 227 -10.99 -3.72 4.84
C ASP A 227 -9.94 -4.66 5.48
N ILE A 228 -10.18 -5.99 5.46
CA ILE A 228 -9.35 -6.99 6.16
C ILE A 228 -7.89 -6.94 5.70
N LEU A 229 -7.64 -6.95 4.39
CA LEU A 229 -6.27 -7.00 3.85
C LEU A 229 -5.52 -5.67 3.96
N SER A 230 -6.26 -4.56 3.91
CA SER A 230 -5.66 -3.21 4.04
C SER A 230 -5.27 -2.86 5.47
N ASN A 231 -5.82 -3.58 6.46
CA ASN A 231 -5.74 -3.24 7.90
C ASN A 231 -6.19 -1.79 8.18
N LYS A 232 -7.13 -1.28 7.38
CA LYS A 232 -7.62 0.11 7.45
C LYS A 232 -9.07 0.18 7.00
N THR A 233 -9.84 1.04 7.61
CA THR A 233 -11.20 1.38 7.18
C THR A 233 -11.40 2.89 7.09
N GLU A 234 -12.38 3.30 6.28
CA GLU A 234 -12.89 4.67 6.20
C GLU A 234 -14.36 4.73 6.63
N THR A 235 -14.83 3.72 7.38
CA THR A 235 -16.19 3.65 7.88
C THR A 235 -16.18 3.61 9.39
N PHE A 236 -16.96 4.50 9.99
CA PHE A 236 -17.05 4.69 11.43
C PHE A 236 -18.51 4.64 11.86
N THR A 237 -18.75 4.42 13.16
CA THR A 237 -20.10 4.41 13.74
C THR A 237 -20.12 4.95 15.17
N SER A 238 -21.23 5.54 15.54
CA SER A 238 -21.55 5.91 16.93
C SER A 238 -22.21 4.77 17.70
N GLU A 239 -22.57 3.65 17.04
CA GLU A 239 -23.25 2.52 17.66
C GLU A 239 -22.37 1.84 18.71
N GLN A 240 -22.91 1.66 19.93
CA GLN A 240 -22.22 1.01 21.02
C GLN A 240 -22.56 -0.48 21.06
N VAL A 241 -21.55 -1.31 21.19
CA VAL A 241 -21.69 -2.77 21.19
C VAL A 241 -20.87 -3.41 22.31
N ASP A 242 -21.12 -4.69 22.57
CA ASP A 242 -20.34 -5.49 23.53
C ASP A 242 -18.86 -5.56 23.10
N LYS A 243 -17.95 -5.47 24.08
CA LYS A 243 -16.50 -5.54 23.86
C LYS A 243 -16.03 -6.82 23.15
N LYS A 244 -16.80 -7.88 23.18
CA LYS A 244 -16.47 -9.10 22.42
C LYS A 244 -16.34 -8.85 20.90
N TYR A 245 -16.98 -7.78 20.39
CA TYR A 245 -16.89 -7.38 18.99
C TYR A 245 -15.73 -6.41 18.70
N GLU A 246 -14.96 -6.01 19.71
CA GLU A 246 -13.73 -5.25 19.49
C GLU A 246 -12.67 -6.13 18.84
N ILE A 247 -11.96 -5.56 17.86
CA ILE A 247 -10.79 -6.14 17.20
C ILE A 247 -9.57 -5.44 17.77
N ASN A 248 -8.56 -6.21 18.14
CA ASN A 248 -7.29 -5.70 18.63
C ASN A 248 -6.12 -6.18 17.75
N ASP A 249 -5.00 -5.47 17.82
CA ASP A 249 -3.79 -5.91 17.13
C ASP A 249 -3.38 -7.32 17.55
N GLY A 250 -3.13 -8.18 16.56
CA GLY A 250 -2.80 -9.57 16.77
C GLY A 250 -3.97 -10.54 16.66
N ASP A 251 -5.21 -10.06 16.61
CA ASP A 251 -6.38 -10.89 16.33
C ASP A 251 -6.33 -11.40 14.88
N ILE A 252 -6.77 -12.62 14.65
CA ILE A 252 -6.90 -13.18 13.29
C ILE A 252 -8.30 -12.86 12.79
N LEU A 253 -8.39 -12.27 11.59
CA LEU A 253 -9.66 -11.97 10.94
C LEU A 253 -9.80 -12.79 9.67
N ILE A 254 -11.02 -13.30 9.43
CA ILE A 254 -11.39 -14.04 8.23
C ILE A 254 -12.70 -13.48 7.68
N GLY A 255 -12.74 -13.14 6.39
CA GLY A 255 -13.97 -12.81 5.68
C GLY A 255 -14.79 -14.06 5.40
N MET A 256 -16.10 -13.99 5.62
CA MET A 256 -17.00 -15.15 5.49
C MET A 256 -17.65 -15.28 4.11
N ASP A 257 -17.65 -14.24 3.30
CA ASP A 257 -18.34 -14.21 2.01
C ASP A 257 -17.37 -13.84 0.87
N GLY A 258 -17.55 -14.47 -0.28
CA GLY A 258 -16.73 -14.24 -1.48
C GLY A 258 -15.31 -14.78 -1.31
N ALA A 259 -14.33 -13.91 -1.42
CA ALA A 259 -12.96 -14.26 -1.10
C ALA A 259 -12.77 -14.31 0.42
N PHE A 260 -12.34 -15.47 0.95
CA PHE A 260 -12.08 -15.63 2.38
C PHE A 260 -10.75 -14.99 2.76
N HIS A 261 -10.73 -13.64 2.66
CA HIS A 261 -9.56 -12.85 3.07
C HIS A 261 -9.20 -13.13 4.51
N MET A 262 -7.92 -13.38 4.78
CA MET A 262 -7.43 -13.74 6.09
C MET A 262 -6.19 -12.92 6.44
N THR A 263 -6.13 -12.34 7.64
CA THR A 263 -5.00 -11.55 8.12
C THR A 263 -4.82 -11.67 9.63
N ILE A 264 -3.61 -11.37 10.09
CA ILE A 264 -3.37 -11.01 11.51
C ILE A 264 -3.47 -9.49 11.57
N TRP A 265 -4.47 -9.01 12.30
CA TRP A 265 -4.82 -7.59 12.36
C TRP A 265 -3.72 -6.72 12.97
N SER A 266 -3.54 -5.53 12.45
CA SER A 266 -2.55 -4.55 12.92
C SER A 266 -3.01 -3.09 12.77
N GLY A 267 -4.31 -2.89 12.54
CA GLY A 267 -4.91 -1.57 12.32
C GLY A 267 -5.37 -0.84 13.60
N GLY A 268 -5.04 -1.38 14.79
CA GLY A 268 -5.49 -0.82 16.06
C GLY A 268 -6.88 -1.28 16.47
N LEU A 269 -7.46 -0.62 17.48
CA LEU A 269 -8.79 -0.93 17.98
C LEU A 269 -9.85 -0.61 16.92
N ALA A 270 -10.72 -1.57 16.65
CA ALA A 270 -11.81 -1.44 15.69
C ALA A 270 -12.99 -2.33 16.08
N LEU A 271 -14.12 -2.22 15.38
CA LEU A 271 -15.32 -3.02 15.58
C LEU A 271 -15.51 -4.04 14.45
N GLN A 272 -15.90 -5.24 14.82
CA GLN A 272 -16.06 -6.38 13.92
C GLN A 272 -17.48 -6.39 13.33
N ASN A 273 -17.60 -6.04 12.04
CA ASN A 273 -18.89 -6.14 11.35
C ASN A 273 -19.28 -7.59 11.06
N GLN A 274 -20.59 -7.83 10.87
CA GLN A 274 -21.13 -9.12 10.41
C GLN A 274 -20.33 -9.64 9.20
N ARG A 275 -20.26 -10.92 8.97
CA ARG A 275 -19.49 -11.52 7.87
C ARG A 275 -17.98 -11.51 8.04
N ILE A 276 -17.50 -11.22 9.24
CA ILE A 276 -16.11 -11.44 9.64
C ILE A 276 -16.10 -12.41 10.81
N VAL A 277 -15.18 -13.37 10.80
CA VAL A 277 -14.83 -14.19 11.96
C VAL A 277 -13.54 -13.61 12.55
N LYS A 278 -13.57 -13.43 13.87
CA LYS A 278 -12.40 -13.12 14.68
C LYS A 278 -11.97 -14.35 15.48
N ILE A 279 -10.67 -14.64 15.45
CA ILE A 279 -10.07 -15.75 16.19
C ILE A 279 -8.98 -15.18 17.09
N VAL A 280 -9.11 -15.49 18.39
CA VAL A 280 -8.16 -15.05 19.42
C VAL A 280 -7.63 -16.27 20.16
N PRO A 281 -6.30 -16.51 20.25
CA PRO A 281 -5.75 -17.61 21.01
C PRO A 281 -6.15 -17.53 22.48
N LYS A 282 -6.61 -18.65 23.08
CA LYS A 282 -6.96 -18.70 24.50
C LYS A 282 -5.72 -18.53 25.37
N LYS A 283 -5.85 -17.77 26.44
CA LYS A 283 -4.78 -17.57 27.42
C LYS A 283 -4.33 -18.90 28.05
N GLY A 284 -3.04 -19.07 28.26
CA GLY A 284 -2.46 -20.26 28.92
C GLY A 284 -2.29 -21.48 28.02
N LYS A 285 -2.65 -21.41 26.73
CA LYS A 285 -2.50 -22.53 25.77
C LYS A 285 -1.19 -22.50 25.00
N TYR A 286 -0.35 -21.46 25.17
CA TYR A 286 0.90 -21.25 24.42
C TYR A 286 0.76 -21.36 22.88
N VAL A 287 -0.41 -21.02 22.35
CA VAL A 287 -0.71 -21.00 20.94
C VAL A 287 -0.64 -19.57 20.42
N SER A 288 0.10 -19.34 19.35
CA SER A 288 0.27 -18.02 18.76
C SER A 288 -0.70 -17.78 17.60
N ALA A 289 -0.95 -16.50 17.28
CA ALA A 289 -1.74 -16.14 16.10
C ALA A 289 -1.11 -16.69 14.80
N TYR A 290 0.21 -16.67 14.65
CA TYR A 290 0.90 -17.25 13.49
C TYR A 290 0.70 -18.76 13.38
N GLN A 291 0.75 -19.50 14.48
CA GLN A 291 0.50 -20.94 14.46
C GLN A 291 -0.91 -21.24 13.97
N ILE A 292 -1.93 -20.55 14.52
CA ILE A 292 -3.32 -20.71 14.07
C ILE A 292 -3.41 -20.33 12.57
N PHE A 293 -2.90 -19.15 12.22
CA PHE A 293 -2.96 -18.62 10.86
C PHE A 293 -2.45 -19.61 9.83
N TYR A 294 -1.23 -20.10 10.00
CA TYR A 294 -0.63 -21.05 9.05
C TYR A 294 -1.26 -22.43 9.09
N SER A 295 -1.74 -22.90 10.26
CA SER A 295 -2.42 -24.21 10.35
C SER A 295 -3.72 -24.27 9.55
N ILE A 296 -4.48 -23.17 9.52
CA ILE A 296 -5.81 -23.16 8.90
C ILE A 296 -5.84 -22.53 7.52
N TYR A 297 -4.78 -21.79 7.11
CA TYR A 297 -4.78 -20.99 5.89
C TYR A 297 -5.10 -21.81 4.63
N ASP A 298 -4.41 -22.92 4.42
CA ASP A 298 -4.62 -23.75 3.23
C ASP A 298 -6.01 -24.38 3.22
N THR A 299 -6.52 -24.81 4.38
CA THR A 299 -7.88 -25.35 4.52
C THR A 299 -8.93 -24.29 4.20
N ILE A 300 -8.78 -23.06 4.69
CA ILE A 300 -9.69 -21.95 4.37
C ILE A 300 -9.66 -21.66 2.85
N LYS A 301 -8.49 -21.66 2.21
CA LYS A 301 -8.37 -21.45 0.76
C LYS A 301 -8.94 -22.61 -0.07
N GLN A 302 -8.82 -23.84 0.40
CA GLN A 302 -9.48 -24.98 -0.22
C GLN A 302 -11.01 -24.90 -0.11
N LEU A 303 -11.55 -24.49 1.05
CA LEU A 303 -12.97 -24.27 1.21
C LEU A 303 -13.49 -23.18 0.26
N GLU A 304 -12.75 -22.07 0.10
CA GLU A 304 -13.08 -21.01 -0.85
C GLU A 304 -13.17 -21.54 -2.29
N SER A 305 -12.19 -22.37 -2.71
CA SER A 305 -12.11 -22.90 -4.08
C SER A 305 -13.08 -24.07 -4.34
N SER A 306 -13.58 -24.74 -3.29
CA SER A 306 -14.48 -25.91 -3.43
C SER A 306 -15.94 -25.53 -3.72
N ILE A 307 -16.29 -24.26 -3.63
CA ILE A 307 -17.65 -23.76 -3.89
C ILE A 307 -17.75 -23.44 -5.38
N GLU A 308 -18.17 -24.41 -6.19
CA GLU A 308 -18.43 -24.27 -7.62
C GLU A 308 -19.81 -23.66 -7.87
N GLY A 309 -19.90 -22.75 -8.86
CA GLY A 309 -21.15 -22.24 -9.39
C GLY A 309 -21.39 -20.75 -9.16
N THR A 310 -22.61 -20.31 -9.46
CA THR A 310 -23.05 -18.88 -9.39
C THR A 310 -23.31 -18.36 -7.98
N THR A 311 -23.14 -19.20 -6.97
CA THR A 311 -23.40 -18.85 -5.56
C THR A 311 -22.14 -18.28 -4.93
N VAL A 312 -22.26 -17.16 -4.23
CA VAL A 312 -21.15 -16.58 -3.47
C VAL A 312 -20.72 -17.56 -2.38
N ALA A 313 -19.41 -17.87 -2.34
CA ALA A 313 -18.83 -18.72 -1.30
C ALA A 313 -19.15 -18.17 0.09
N HIS A 314 -19.59 -19.02 1.01
CA HIS A 314 -19.92 -18.66 2.39
C HIS A 314 -19.24 -19.62 3.37
N LEU A 315 -18.39 -19.07 4.25
CA LEU A 315 -17.73 -19.82 5.32
C LEU A 315 -18.70 -20.01 6.50
N SER A 316 -19.17 -21.23 6.68
CA SER A 316 -20.16 -21.56 7.70
C SER A 316 -19.53 -21.89 9.07
N ASP A 317 -20.34 -21.83 10.15
CA ASP A 317 -19.94 -22.31 11.47
C ASP A 317 -19.58 -23.83 11.46
N LYS A 318 -20.23 -24.61 10.60
CA LYS A 318 -19.89 -26.05 10.44
C LYS A 318 -18.48 -26.23 9.85
N ASP A 319 -18.05 -25.35 8.97
CA ASP A 319 -16.71 -25.43 8.39
C ASP A 319 -15.68 -24.96 9.40
N MET A 320 -15.96 -23.90 10.15
CA MET A 320 -15.10 -23.45 11.25
C MET A 320 -14.89 -24.54 12.30
N LYS A 321 -15.91 -25.34 12.64
CA LYS A 321 -15.83 -26.45 13.61
C LYS A 321 -14.96 -27.62 13.15
N LYS A 322 -14.69 -27.74 11.86
CA LYS A 322 -13.80 -28.79 11.31
C LYS A 322 -12.32 -28.38 11.34
N LEU A 323 -12.04 -27.10 11.61
CA LEU A 323 -10.67 -26.61 11.62
C LEU A 323 -9.91 -27.11 12.84
N SER A 324 -8.67 -27.49 12.61
CA SER A 324 -7.71 -27.89 13.63
C SER A 324 -6.37 -27.20 13.40
N ILE A 325 -5.58 -27.11 14.45
CA ILE A 325 -4.19 -26.68 14.36
C ILE A 325 -3.25 -27.85 14.60
N ILE A 326 -2.04 -27.72 14.06
CA ILE A 326 -0.95 -28.63 14.39
C ILE A 326 -0.27 -28.11 15.65
N ALA A 327 -0.17 -28.93 16.68
CA ALA A 327 0.56 -28.68 17.91
C ALA A 327 1.81 -29.55 18.01
N ALA A 328 2.81 -29.08 18.73
CA ALA A 328 4.05 -29.77 19.04
C ALA A 328 4.07 -30.16 20.54
N PRO A 329 5.02 -31.01 20.99
CA PRO A 329 5.21 -31.30 22.42
C PRO A 329 5.36 -30.02 23.25
N ALA A 330 4.84 -30.04 24.50
CA ALA A 330 4.65 -28.85 25.33
C ALA A 330 5.86 -27.91 25.40
N LYS A 331 7.08 -28.44 25.56
CA LYS A 331 8.31 -27.63 25.61
C LYS A 331 8.57 -26.87 24.32
N ILE A 332 8.46 -27.55 23.18
CA ILE A 332 8.64 -26.97 21.84
C ILE A 332 7.53 -25.93 21.56
N GLN A 333 6.31 -26.23 21.99
CA GLN A 333 5.15 -25.35 21.87
C GLN A 333 5.37 -24.03 22.63
N GLU A 334 5.87 -24.06 23.85
CA GLU A 334 6.13 -22.88 24.68
C GLU A 334 7.28 -22.04 24.13
N GLU A 335 8.39 -22.68 23.73
CA GLU A 335 9.54 -22.00 23.12
C GLU A 335 9.12 -21.30 21.81
N SER A 336 8.40 -21.98 20.94
CA SER A 336 7.93 -21.41 19.66
C SER A 336 6.92 -20.28 19.86
N TYR A 337 6.02 -20.40 20.84
CA TYR A 337 5.06 -19.35 21.19
C TYR A 337 5.78 -18.03 21.51
N SER A 338 6.84 -18.07 22.30
CA SER A 338 7.60 -16.89 22.69
C SER A 338 8.24 -16.19 21.46
N LEU A 339 8.78 -16.99 20.52
CA LEU A 339 9.37 -16.49 19.28
C LEU A 339 8.30 -15.85 18.38
N PHE A 340 7.18 -16.52 18.13
CA PHE A 340 6.08 -16.00 17.34
C PHE A 340 5.49 -14.71 17.92
N LYS A 341 5.34 -14.64 19.24
CA LYS A 341 4.86 -13.45 19.93
C LYS A 341 5.80 -12.26 19.69
N THR A 342 7.12 -12.48 19.71
CA THR A 342 8.13 -11.45 19.44
C THR A 342 8.07 -11.00 17.98
N ILE A 343 7.98 -11.94 17.04
CA ILE A 343 7.84 -11.63 15.61
C ILE A 343 6.57 -10.81 15.36
N ASN A 344 5.43 -11.25 15.90
CA ASN A 344 4.16 -10.56 15.72
C ASN A 344 4.21 -9.12 16.26
N LYS A 345 4.76 -8.93 17.45
CA LYS A 345 4.95 -7.59 18.02
C LYS A 345 5.80 -6.70 17.14
N SER A 346 6.90 -7.23 16.57
CA SER A 346 7.79 -6.50 15.68
C SER A 346 7.10 -6.11 14.38
N VAL A 347 6.37 -7.04 13.76
CA VAL A 347 5.58 -6.78 12.53
C VAL A 347 4.55 -5.68 12.76
N ILE A 348 3.76 -5.77 13.85
CA ILE A 348 2.76 -4.76 14.20
C ILE A 348 3.44 -3.39 14.42
N THR A 349 4.59 -3.35 15.11
CA THR A 349 5.33 -2.11 15.35
C THR A 349 5.79 -1.48 14.03
N CYS A 350 6.36 -2.26 13.11
CA CYS A 350 6.77 -1.77 11.80
C CYS A 350 5.58 -1.24 10.98
N LYS A 351 4.45 -1.95 10.97
CA LYS A 351 3.22 -1.51 10.27
C LYS A 351 2.69 -0.19 10.84
N LYS A 352 2.66 -0.02 12.15
CA LYS A 352 2.25 1.23 12.80
C LYS A 352 3.21 2.39 12.51
N GLU A 353 4.51 2.11 12.48
CA GLU A 353 5.51 3.11 12.10
C GLU A 353 5.31 3.56 10.66
N ILE A 354 5.05 2.64 9.71
CA ILE A 354 4.77 2.98 8.30
C ILE A 354 3.58 3.93 8.19
N ILE A 355 2.50 3.69 8.93
CA ILE A 355 1.31 4.57 8.92
C ILE A 355 1.73 6.00 9.30
N LYS A 356 2.42 6.17 10.43
CA LYS A 356 2.88 7.48 10.91
C LYS A 356 3.84 8.17 9.94
N LEU A 357 4.78 7.43 9.37
CA LEU A 357 5.73 7.96 8.39
C LEU A 357 5.02 8.41 7.11
N THR A 358 4.00 7.68 6.66
CA THR A 358 3.19 8.06 5.49
C THR A 358 2.37 9.33 5.77
N GLU A 359 1.83 9.49 6.97
CA GLU A 359 1.17 10.72 7.40
C GLU A 359 2.15 11.91 7.39
N LEU A 360 3.36 11.72 7.92
CA LEU A 360 4.41 12.75 7.90
C LEU A 360 4.83 13.12 6.48
N GLN A 361 4.97 12.15 5.56
CA GLN A 361 5.23 12.44 4.15
C GLN A 361 4.10 13.29 3.54
N SER A 362 2.84 12.93 3.80
CA SER A 362 1.68 13.68 3.31
C SER A 362 1.67 15.12 3.83
N LEU A 363 1.99 15.32 5.12
CA LEU A 363 2.10 16.66 5.71
C LEU A 363 3.26 17.46 5.12
N LEU A 364 4.39 16.83 4.83
CA LEU A 364 5.55 17.48 4.20
C LEU A 364 5.19 17.95 2.78
N LEU A 365 4.54 17.09 1.98
CA LEU A 365 4.05 17.44 0.65
C LEU A 365 3.01 18.56 0.70
N ALA A 366 2.08 18.56 1.65
CA ALA A 366 1.09 19.61 1.82
C ALA A 366 1.73 20.96 2.13
N LYS A 367 2.79 20.99 2.97
CA LYS A 367 3.53 22.22 3.29
C LYS A 367 4.18 22.89 2.08
N MET A 368 4.57 22.13 1.06
CA MET A 368 5.15 22.70 -0.17
C MET A 368 4.19 23.66 -0.89
N GLY A 369 2.87 23.44 -0.79
CA GLY A 369 1.85 24.28 -1.43
C GLY A 369 1.25 25.37 -0.54
N GLN A 370 1.59 25.41 0.74
CA GLN A 370 1.03 26.41 1.64
C GLN A 370 1.71 27.75 1.42
N LYS A 371 0.93 28.76 1.00
CA LYS A 371 1.28 30.17 1.23
C LYS A 371 1.36 30.33 2.75
N LYS A 372 2.51 30.68 3.33
CA LYS A 372 2.56 31.03 4.75
C LYS A 372 1.46 32.08 5.02
N ALA A 373 0.44 31.70 5.78
CA ALA A 373 -0.48 32.64 6.33
C ALA A 373 0.35 33.64 7.16
N THR A 374 0.26 34.89 6.83
CA THR A 374 0.80 35.98 7.63
C THR A 374 0.14 35.89 8.99
N GLU A 375 0.90 35.55 10.03
CA GLU A 375 0.49 35.87 11.40
C GLU A 375 0.15 37.35 11.40
N ARG A 376 -1.14 37.65 11.69
CA ARG A 376 -1.63 38.99 12.00
C ARG A 376 -1.44 39.22 13.48
#